data_7808eb20af634441ca9aaaf2a606686a
#
_entry.id   7808eb20af634441ca9aaaf2a606686a
#
_cell.length_a   1.000
_cell.length_b   1.000
_cell.length_c   1.000
_cell.angle_alpha   90.00
_cell.angle_beta   90.00
_cell.angle_gamma   90.00
#
_symmetry.space_group_name_H-M   'P 1'
#
loop_
_entity.id
_entity.type
_entity.pdbx_description
1 polymer ?
#
loop_
_entity_poly.entity_id
_entity_poly.type
_entity_poly.pdbx_seq_one_letter_code
_entity_poly.pdbx_strand_id
1 'polypeptide(L)'
;MSILVLSAAWAQRPKVHHGGKLMHTRTNHNYNVIKVSRSKAKTICPTFEDSGYPYHGIGFKLGDPFGATYKYYANKHFSFGVDFGRSASGLYSRYYKEAFNEFTRPDTLQDNQSTVYLAHKAKTDWVGEVKVLYHIKAEKISTGLQAYAGIGWEVRRLHIQYDYLLNDGIFDNKIEFINRTRFTYGAQGTIGIEYSYFSMPISAFMELEMYVDLLRDPGFYKIQGGVGLRYVF
;
A
#
# COMPACT_ATOMS: atom_id res chain seq x y z
N MET A 1 10.30 -16.79 29.34
CA MET A 1 9.37 -17.63 28.59
C MET A 1 8.01 -17.51 29.29
N SER A 2 7.21 -16.52 28.93
CA SER A 2 5.90 -16.24 29.55
C SER A 2 4.81 -16.46 28.52
N ILE A 3 3.99 -17.46 28.78
CA ILE A 3 2.87 -17.88 27.94
C ILE A 3 1.67 -16.99 28.31
N LEU A 4 1.22 -16.19 27.36
CA LEU A 4 -0.02 -15.40 27.46
C LEU A 4 -1.20 -16.32 27.09
N VAL A 5 -2.00 -16.68 28.10
CA VAL A 5 -3.24 -17.43 27.93
C VAL A 5 -4.35 -16.44 27.61
N LEU A 6 -4.84 -16.48 26.36
CA LEU A 6 -6.05 -15.77 25.95
C LEU A 6 -7.28 -16.56 26.39
N SER A 7 -8.00 -16.07 27.40
CA SER A 7 -9.30 -16.59 27.83
C SER A 7 -10.40 -16.09 26.90
N ALA A 8 -11.00 -16.99 26.14
CA ALA A 8 -12.20 -16.73 25.36
C ALA A 8 -13.41 -16.62 26.28
N ALA A 9 -14.00 -15.43 26.39
CA ALA A 9 -15.25 -15.21 27.08
C ALA A 9 -16.41 -15.64 26.18
N TRP A 10 -17.10 -16.70 26.55
CA TRP A 10 -18.35 -17.15 25.95
C TRP A 10 -19.48 -16.23 26.36
N ALA A 11 -20.03 -15.47 25.41
CA ALA A 11 -21.25 -14.71 25.63
C ALA A 11 -22.45 -15.65 25.70
N GLN A 12 -23.03 -15.80 26.90
CA GLN A 12 -24.29 -16.54 27.10
C GLN A 12 -25.46 -15.71 26.56
N ARG A 13 -26.21 -16.31 25.62
CA ARG A 13 -27.48 -15.74 25.15
C ARG A 13 -28.55 -15.83 26.24
N PRO A 14 -29.29 -14.75 26.51
CA PRO A 14 -30.42 -14.82 27.48
C PRO A 14 -31.54 -15.68 26.88
N LYS A 15 -32.06 -16.60 27.70
CA LYS A 15 -33.26 -17.39 27.42
C LYS A 15 -34.48 -16.48 27.45
N VAL A 16 -35.20 -16.39 26.33
CA VAL A 16 -36.49 -15.71 26.27
C VAL A 16 -37.56 -16.64 26.84
N HIS A 17 -38.16 -16.25 27.97
CA HIS A 17 -39.33 -16.90 28.55
C HIS A 17 -40.58 -16.55 27.73
N HIS A 18 -41.18 -17.54 27.10
CA HIS A 18 -42.55 -17.44 26.56
C HIS A 18 -43.57 -17.66 27.70
N GLY A 19 -44.34 -16.64 27.99
CA GLY A 19 -45.49 -16.78 28.87
C GLY A 19 -46.27 -15.49 28.98
N GLY A 20 -47.39 -15.39 28.30
CA GLY A 20 -48.33 -14.29 28.50
C GLY A 20 -49.23 -14.05 27.29
N LYS A 21 -50.39 -14.74 27.26
CA LYS A 21 -51.51 -14.37 26.37
C LYS A 21 -52.01 -12.99 26.79
N LEU A 22 -51.72 -11.96 26.02
CA LEU A 22 -52.37 -10.65 26.10
C LEU A 22 -53.43 -10.55 24.99
N MET A 23 -54.66 -10.29 25.42
CA MET A 23 -55.80 -9.96 24.56
C MET A 23 -55.43 -8.76 23.66
N HIS A 24 -55.42 -8.96 22.38
CA HIS A 24 -55.27 -7.91 21.38
C HIS A 24 -56.56 -7.13 21.23
N THR A 25 -56.65 -5.95 21.80
CA THR A 25 -57.55 -4.90 21.33
C THR A 25 -57.00 -4.37 20.03
N ARG A 26 -57.72 -4.65 18.96
CA ARG A 26 -57.35 -4.27 17.58
C ARG A 26 -57.66 -2.78 17.41
N THR A 27 -56.73 -1.90 17.73
CA THR A 27 -56.76 -0.53 17.26
C THR A 27 -56.17 -0.50 15.85
N ASN A 28 -57.05 -0.28 14.87
CA ASN A 28 -56.64 0.00 13.46
C ASN A 28 -55.92 1.36 13.42
N HIS A 29 -54.62 1.37 13.70
CA HIS A 29 -53.76 2.46 13.27
C HIS A 29 -53.37 2.19 11.80
N ASN A 30 -53.98 2.91 10.88
CA ASN A 30 -53.54 3.04 9.50
C ASN A 30 -52.17 3.72 9.52
N TYR A 31 -51.10 2.96 9.71
CA TYR A 31 -49.75 3.44 9.35
C TYR A 31 -49.72 3.51 7.83
N ASN A 32 -49.72 4.73 7.31
CA ASN A 32 -49.30 5.01 5.94
C ASN A 32 -47.83 4.62 5.84
N VAL A 33 -47.56 3.36 5.52
CA VAL A 33 -46.24 2.92 5.12
C VAL A 33 -45.94 3.68 3.84
N ILE A 34 -45.13 4.73 3.94
CA ILE A 34 -44.57 5.41 2.77
C ILE A 34 -43.82 4.31 2.02
N LYS A 35 -44.45 3.77 0.96
CA LYS A 35 -43.75 2.89 0.02
C LYS A 35 -42.65 3.71 -0.62
N VAL A 36 -41.45 3.67 -0.03
CA VAL A 36 -40.27 4.22 -0.67
C VAL A 36 -40.13 3.46 -1.98
N SER A 37 -40.39 4.15 -3.07
CA SER A 37 -40.28 3.59 -4.42
C SER A 37 -38.89 2.95 -4.56
N ARG A 38 -38.85 1.72 -5.06
CA ARG A 38 -37.60 1.00 -5.36
C ARG A 38 -36.63 1.82 -6.23
N SER A 39 -37.14 2.78 -6.99
CA SER A 39 -36.31 3.71 -7.77
C SER A 39 -35.51 4.69 -6.92
N LYS A 40 -35.99 5.07 -5.70
CA LYS A 40 -35.22 5.92 -4.78
C LYS A 40 -34.17 5.15 -3.98
N ALA A 41 -34.35 3.86 -3.75
CA ALA A 41 -33.35 3.01 -3.12
C ALA A 41 -32.15 2.75 -4.05
N LYS A 42 -32.30 2.93 -5.36
CA LYS A 42 -31.24 2.77 -6.36
C LYS A 42 -30.28 3.96 -6.43
N THR A 43 -30.63 5.09 -5.82
CA THR A 43 -29.86 6.33 -5.90
C THR A 43 -28.79 6.48 -4.79
N ILE A 44 -28.59 5.44 -3.97
CA ILE A 44 -27.69 5.53 -2.79
C ILE A 44 -26.34 4.79 -3.02
N CYS A 45 -26.08 4.26 -4.20
CA CYS A 45 -24.78 3.65 -4.53
C CYS A 45 -24.16 4.30 -5.78
N PRO A 46 -23.58 5.48 -5.70
CA PRO A 46 -22.95 6.09 -6.88
C PRO A 46 -21.59 5.49 -7.23
N THR A 47 -21.00 4.66 -6.38
CA THR A 47 -19.65 4.15 -6.60
C THR A 47 -19.72 2.85 -7.41
N PHE A 48 -19.21 2.90 -8.65
CA PHE A 48 -19.08 1.76 -9.57
C PHE A 48 -20.37 1.19 -10.17
N GLU A 49 -21.35 2.01 -10.47
CA GLU A 49 -22.42 1.63 -11.39
C GLU A 49 -21.85 1.41 -12.81
N ASP A 50 -22.27 0.34 -13.49
CA ASP A 50 -21.78 -0.01 -14.84
C ASP A 50 -22.04 1.12 -15.87
N SER A 51 -22.99 2.02 -15.63
CA SER A 51 -23.33 3.16 -16.46
C SER A 51 -22.53 4.44 -16.16
N GLY A 52 -21.78 4.48 -15.07
CA GLY A 52 -21.11 5.69 -14.58
C GLY A 52 -19.61 5.77 -14.93
N TYR A 53 -19.02 4.74 -15.50
CA TYR A 53 -17.61 4.79 -15.91
C TYR A 53 -17.37 5.80 -17.03
N PRO A 54 -16.19 6.47 -17.06
CA PRO A 54 -15.03 6.31 -16.18
C PRO A 54 -15.14 7.06 -14.83
N TYR A 55 -14.50 6.52 -13.80
CA TYR A 55 -14.35 7.19 -12.51
C TYR A 55 -12.89 7.58 -12.25
N HIS A 56 -12.72 8.55 -11.38
CA HIS A 56 -11.42 9.01 -10.90
C HIS A 56 -11.36 8.86 -9.39
N GLY A 57 -10.24 8.36 -8.88
CA GLY A 57 -9.98 8.26 -7.45
C GLY A 57 -8.70 8.98 -7.10
N ILE A 58 -8.75 9.89 -6.13
CA ILE A 58 -7.57 10.55 -5.57
C ILE A 58 -7.51 10.26 -4.08
N GLY A 59 -6.32 10.01 -3.56
CA GLY A 59 -6.22 9.66 -2.16
C GLY A 59 -4.80 9.56 -1.64
N PHE A 60 -4.68 8.80 -0.58
CA PHE A 60 -3.46 8.65 0.16
C PHE A 60 -3.18 7.17 0.49
N LYS A 61 -1.92 6.76 0.32
CA LYS A 61 -1.41 5.42 0.60
C LYS A 61 -0.45 5.48 1.79
N LEU A 62 -0.69 4.64 2.79
CA LEU A 62 0.17 4.39 3.93
C LEU A 62 0.89 3.07 3.70
N GLY A 63 2.18 3.10 3.55
CA GLY A 63 2.98 1.91 3.28
C GLY A 63 4.23 2.26 2.49
N ASP A 64 4.56 1.45 1.51
CA ASP A 64 5.65 1.69 0.58
C ASP A 64 5.12 1.61 -0.86
N PRO A 65 5.05 2.75 -1.57
CA PRO A 65 5.37 4.11 -1.13
C PRO A 65 4.34 4.73 -0.18
N PHE A 66 4.82 5.61 0.69
CA PHE A 66 3.99 6.48 1.50
C PHE A 66 3.74 7.80 0.74
N GLY A 67 2.49 8.06 0.35
CA GLY A 67 2.22 9.28 -0.41
C GLY A 67 0.86 9.34 -1.07
N ALA A 68 0.78 10.16 -2.11
CA ALA A 68 -0.43 10.33 -2.89
C ALA A 68 -0.69 9.15 -3.84
N THR A 69 -1.94 8.82 -4.03
CA THR A 69 -2.41 7.81 -4.97
C THR A 69 -3.49 8.39 -5.86
N TYR A 70 -3.42 8.07 -7.14
CA TYR A 70 -4.46 8.38 -8.11
C TYR A 70 -4.83 7.11 -8.87
N LYS A 71 -6.13 6.91 -9.11
CA LYS A 71 -6.62 5.75 -9.85
C LYS A 71 -7.70 6.17 -10.84
N TYR A 72 -7.51 5.81 -12.08
CA TYR A 72 -8.47 5.99 -13.16
C TYR A 72 -9.15 4.66 -13.45
N TYR A 73 -10.43 4.58 -13.20
CA TYR A 73 -11.25 3.41 -13.47
C TYR A 73 -11.87 3.53 -14.86
N ALA A 74 -11.19 2.97 -15.86
CA ALA A 74 -11.63 3.07 -17.26
C ALA A 74 -12.95 2.33 -17.49
N ASN A 75 -13.11 1.18 -16.85
CA ASN A 75 -14.34 0.37 -16.88
C ASN A 75 -14.39 -0.56 -15.66
N LYS A 76 -15.40 -1.42 -15.58
CA LYS A 76 -15.60 -2.35 -14.45
C LYS A 76 -14.46 -3.37 -14.26
N HIS A 77 -13.60 -3.56 -15.24
CA HIS A 77 -12.52 -4.54 -15.21
C HIS A 77 -11.13 -3.93 -15.21
N PHE A 78 -10.95 -2.76 -15.83
CA PHE A 78 -9.63 -2.16 -15.98
C PHE A 78 -9.52 -0.81 -15.31
N SER A 79 -8.41 -0.62 -14.61
CA SER A 79 -8.02 0.68 -14.07
C SER A 79 -6.52 0.92 -14.24
N PHE A 80 -6.16 2.21 -14.20
CA PHE A 80 -4.78 2.69 -14.22
C PHE A 80 -4.51 3.37 -12.89
N GLY A 81 -3.45 2.94 -12.20
CA GLY A 81 -3.02 3.53 -10.94
C GLY A 81 -1.72 4.31 -11.11
N VAL A 82 -1.59 5.39 -10.38
CA VAL A 82 -0.35 6.16 -10.23
C VAL A 82 -0.16 6.46 -8.76
N ASP A 83 0.97 6.03 -8.21
CA ASP A 83 1.34 6.35 -6.84
C ASP A 83 2.62 7.19 -6.85
N PHE A 84 2.68 8.19 -5.99
CA PHE A 84 3.84 9.06 -5.83
C PHE A 84 4.06 9.38 -4.37
N GLY A 85 5.28 9.15 -3.89
CA GLY A 85 5.57 9.36 -2.48
C GLY A 85 7.01 9.08 -2.10
N ARG A 86 7.19 8.69 -0.86
CA ARG A 86 8.47 8.28 -0.30
C ARG A 86 8.44 6.81 0.08
N SER A 87 9.53 6.10 -0.18
CA SER A 87 9.66 4.72 0.27
C SER A 87 10.09 4.68 1.74
N ALA A 88 9.65 3.68 2.48
CA ALA A 88 10.16 3.40 3.81
C ALA A 88 11.65 3.06 3.72
N SER A 89 12.50 3.91 4.31
CA SER A 89 13.94 3.64 4.42
C SER A 89 14.18 2.52 5.43
N GLY A 90 15.19 1.67 5.21
CA GLY A 90 15.64 0.65 6.16
C GLY A 90 15.41 -0.80 5.76
N LEU A 91 14.55 -1.09 4.81
CA LEU A 91 14.30 -2.46 4.31
C LEU A 91 15.45 -3.04 3.45
N TYR A 92 16.47 -2.25 3.14
CA TYR A 92 17.57 -2.60 2.22
C TYR A 92 18.96 -2.57 2.85
N SER A 93 19.06 -2.68 4.16
CA SER A 93 20.32 -2.52 4.89
C SER A 93 21.44 -3.40 4.34
N ARG A 94 21.14 -4.66 4.05
CA ARG A 94 22.13 -5.61 3.53
C ARG A 94 22.63 -5.26 2.13
N TYR A 95 21.72 -4.96 1.22
CA TYR A 95 22.03 -4.61 -0.16
C TYR A 95 22.95 -3.37 -0.24
N TYR A 96 22.65 -2.31 0.50
CA TYR A 96 23.48 -1.11 0.50
C TYR A 96 24.83 -1.31 1.15
N LYS A 97 24.95 -2.21 2.13
CA LYS A 97 26.24 -2.60 2.70
C LYS A 97 27.11 -3.29 1.65
N GLU A 98 26.55 -4.21 0.88
CA GLU A 98 27.28 -4.92 -0.17
C GLU A 98 27.68 -3.97 -1.32
N ALA A 99 26.82 -3.02 -1.67
CA ALA A 99 27.09 -2.00 -2.67
C ALA A 99 28.20 -1.00 -2.27
N PHE A 100 28.58 -0.90 -0.99
CA PHE A 100 29.66 -0.02 -0.54
C PHE A 100 30.98 -0.34 -1.25
N ASN A 101 31.32 -1.61 -1.39
CA ASN A 101 32.55 -2.06 -2.05
C ASN A 101 32.59 -1.69 -3.54
N GLU A 102 31.43 -1.51 -4.19
CA GLU A 102 31.34 -1.04 -5.56
C GLU A 102 31.70 0.45 -5.70
N PHE A 103 31.41 1.25 -4.66
CA PHE A 103 31.67 2.70 -4.66
C PHE A 103 33.07 3.08 -4.20
N THR A 104 33.78 2.17 -3.53
CA THR A 104 35.12 2.38 -2.99
C THR A 104 36.18 1.55 -3.73
N ARG A 105 35.99 1.32 -5.03
CA ARG A 105 36.97 0.64 -5.88
C ARG A 105 38.27 1.43 -5.97
N PRO A 106 39.42 0.76 -6.23
CA PRO A 106 40.77 1.36 -6.27
C PRO A 106 40.90 2.57 -7.19
N ASP A 107 40.06 2.70 -8.22
CA ASP A 107 40.09 3.83 -9.17
C ASP A 107 39.80 5.20 -8.52
N THR A 108 39.26 5.21 -7.28
CA THR A 108 38.91 6.43 -6.52
C THR A 108 39.83 6.65 -5.33
N LEU A 109 40.68 5.70 -5.00
CA LEU A 109 41.61 5.72 -3.86
C LEU A 109 43.06 5.73 -4.35
N GLN A 110 43.94 6.41 -3.64
CA GLN A 110 45.37 6.32 -3.89
C GLN A 110 45.90 4.93 -3.46
N ASP A 111 46.96 4.44 -4.08
CA ASP A 111 47.47 3.08 -3.93
C ASP A 111 47.72 2.60 -2.49
N ASN A 112 47.85 3.52 -1.52
CA ASN A 112 48.11 3.22 -0.11
C ASN A 112 46.90 3.44 0.80
N GLN A 113 45.73 3.77 0.26
CA GLN A 113 44.52 4.05 1.04
C GLN A 113 43.63 2.82 1.13
N SER A 114 43.18 2.51 2.34
CA SER A 114 42.15 1.48 2.57
C SER A 114 40.92 2.06 3.25
N THR A 115 39.74 1.60 2.84
CA THR A 115 38.47 2.03 3.41
C THR A 115 37.81 0.90 4.16
N VAL A 116 37.28 1.20 5.34
CA VAL A 116 36.50 0.26 6.15
C VAL A 116 35.09 0.83 6.31
N TYR A 117 34.09 0.08 5.86
CA TYR A 117 32.69 0.42 6.05
C TYR A 117 32.32 0.49 7.53
N LEU A 118 31.69 1.56 7.96
CA LEU A 118 31.16 1.73 9.31
C LEU A 118 29.63 1.64 9.34
N ALA A 119 28.98 2.51 8.59
CA ALA A 119 27.51 2.61 8.58
C ALA A 119 27.01 3.19 7.26
N HIS A 120 25.72 3.06 7.00
CA HIS A 120 25.06 3.81 5.94
C HIS A 120 23.68 4.30 6.40
N LYS A 121 23.26 5.40 5.81
CA LYS A 121 21.92 5.97 5.94
C LYS A 121 21.30 6.08 4.54
N ALA A 122 20.28 5.28 4.28
CA ALA A 122 19.51 5.41 3.05
C ALA A 122 18.34 6.37 3.29
N LYS A 123 18.26 7.43 2.51
CA LYS A 123 17.16 8.37 2.49
C LYS A 123 16.50 8.33 1.12
N THR A 124 15.24 7.97 1.07
CA THR A 124 14.49 8.00 -0.17
C THR A 124 14.02 9.42 -0.44
N ASP A 125 14.37 9.93 -1.62
CA ASP A 125 13.90 11.22 -2.07
C ASP A 125 12.45 11.10 -2.54
N TRP A 126 12.20 10.18 -3.49
CA TRP A 126 10.85 9.92 -4.00
C TRP A 126 10.77 8.55 -4.71
N VAL A 127 9.54 8.07 -4.81
CA VAL A 127 9.13 6.88 -5.57
C VAL A 127 7.94 7.26 -6.43
N GLY A 128 7.96 6.83 -7.68
CA GLY A 128 6.83 6.93 -8.59
C GLY A 128 6.49 5.57 -9.17
N GLU A 129 5.22 5.24 -9.21
CA GLU A 129 4.69 3.98 -9.72
C GLU A 129 3.57 4.23 -10.71
N VAL A 130 3.51 3.40 -11.75
CA VAL A 130 2.40 3.37 -12.70
C VAL A 130 1.95 1.92 -12.85
N LYS A 131 0.65 1.67 -12.74
CA LYS A 131 0.05 0.33 -12.70
C LYS A 131 -1.12 0.19 -13.64
N VAL A 132 -1.25 -0.97 -14.24
CA VAL A 132 -2.46 -1.42 -14.94
C VAL A 132 -3.05 -2.57 -14.14
N LEU A 133 -4.30 -2.41 -13.72
CA LEU A 133 -4.97 -3.30 -12.79
C LEU A 133 -6.23 -3.89 -13.42
N TYR A 134 -6.42 -5.19 -13.23
CA TYR A 134 -7.63 -5.91 -13.61
C TYR A 134 -8.47 -6.21 -12.38
N HIS A 135 -9.74 -5.81 -12.39
CA HIS A 135 -10.67 -5.93 -11.28
C HIS A 135 -11.62 -7.11 -11.44
N ILE A 136 -11.86 -7.78 -10.33
CA ILE A 136 -12.85 -8.85 -10.19
C ILE A 136 -13.80 -8.46 -9.06
N LYS A 137 -15.08 -8.36 -9.36
CA LYS A 137 -16.11 -8.09 -8.35
C LYS A 137 -16.23 -9.27 -7.39
N ALA A 138 -16.06 -9.01 -6.10
CA ALA A 138 -16.21 -10.00 -5.03
C ALA A 138 -17.56 -9.86 -4.28
N GLU A 139 -18.64 -9.55 -5.01
CA GLU A 139 -19.98 -9.28 -4.47
C GLU A 139 -20.57 -10.45 -3.68
N LYS A 140 -20.11 -11.69 -3.94
CA LYS A 140 -20.50 -12.89 -3.18
C LYS A 140 -20.02 -12.83 -1.71
N ILE A 141 -18.92 -12.09 -1.44
CA ILE A 141 -18.35 -11.93 -0.11
C ILE A 141 -18.95 -10.71 0.57
N SER A 142 -18.90 -9.58 -0.11
CA SER A 142 -19.44 -8.30 0.38
C SER A 142 -19.77 -7.39 -0.80
N THR A 143 -20.92 -6.73 -0.72
CA THR A 143 -21.29 -5.71 -1.71
C THR A 143 -20.31 -4.55 -1.64
N GLY A 144 -19.75 -4.11 -2.77
CA GLY A 144 -18.73 -3.06 -2.84
C GLY A 144 -17.29 -3.54 -2.70
N LEU A 145 -17.08 -4.83 -2.45
CA LEU A 145 -15.74 -5.41 -2.41
C LEU A 145 -15.30 -5.82 -3.82
N GLN A 146 -14.10 -5.42 -4.18
CA GLN A 146 -13.42 -5.81 -5.42
C GLN A 146 -12.03 -6.33 -5.09
N ALA A 147 -11.62 -7.42 -5.72
CA ALA A 147 -10.24 -7.86 -5.76
C ALA A 147 -9.63 -7.41 -7.08
N TYR A 148 -8.34 -7.14 -7.10
CA TYR A 148 -7.64 -6.79 -8.33
C TYR A 148 -6.21 -7.33 -8.33
N ALA A 149 -5.71 -7.53 -9.53
CA ALA A 149 -4.33 -7.88 -9.78
C ALA A 149 -3.83 -7.11 -11.01
N GLY A 150 -2.53 -6.86 -11.06
CA GLY A 150 -1.98 -6.14 -12.20
C GLY A 150 -0.47 -6.11 -12.21
N ILE A 151 0.02 -5.38 -13.19
CA ILE A 151 1.43 -5.15 -13.42
C ILE A 151 1.69 -3.65 -13.50
N GLY A 152 2.91 -3.26 -13.17
CA GLY A 152 3.30 -1.87 -13.16
C GLY A 152 4.78 -1.68 -13.38
N TRP A 153 5.14 -0.43 -13.34
CA TRP A 153 6.50 0.05 -13.45
C TRP A 153 6.79 1.02 -12.32
N GLU A 154 7.93 0.85 -11.70
CA GLU A 154 8.35 1.67 -10.58
C GLU A 154 9.69 2.34 -10.86
N VAL A 155 9.81 3.60 -10.45
CA VAL A 155 11.01 4.41 -10.51
C VAL A 155 11.30 4.96 -9.11
N ARG A 156 12.53 4.79 -8.63
CA ARG A 156 12.97 5.32 -7.32
C ARG A 156 14.22 6.17 -7.45
N ARG A 157 14.25 7.24 -6.69
CA ARG A 157 15.46 8.01 -6.43
C ARG A 157 15.84 7.86 -4.96
N LEU A 158 17.04 7.36 -4.75
CA LEU A 158 17.59 7.10 -3.43
C LEU A 158 18.83 7.95 -3.22
N HIS A 159 18.95 8.53 -2.04
CA HIS A 159 20.15 9.21 -1.56
C HIS A 159 20.75 8.38 -0.42
N ILE A 160 21.97 7.92 -0.61
CA ILE A 160 22.67 7.05 0.34
C ILE A 160 23.91 7.78 0.83
N GLN A 161 24.02 7.91 2.13
CA GLN A 161 25.23 8.40 2.80
C GLN A 161 25.92 7.20 3.43
N TYR A 162 27.16 6.98 3.05
CA TYR A 162 28.04 5.98 3.67
C TYR A 162 29.02 6.69 4.58
N ASP A 163 29.11 6.24 5.82
CA ASP A 163 30.13 6.64 6.78
C ASP A 163 31.21 5.54 6.77
N TYR A 164 32.47 5.89 6.53
CA TYR A 164 33.58 4.96 6.43
C TYR A 164 34.83 5.48 7.09
N LEU A 165 35.69 4.59 7.50
CA LEU A 165 37.02 4.91 8.03
C LEU A 165 38.00 4.88 6.86
N LEU A 166 38.67 6.00 6.65
CA LEU A 166 39.80 6.09 5.71
C LEU A 166 41.07 5.86 6.47
N ASN A 167 41.84 4.85 6.08
CA ASN A 167 43.18 4.58 6.59
C ASN A 167 44.19 5.03 5.52
N ASP A 168 44.96 6.05 5.82
CA ASP A 168 45.90 6.70 4.90
C ASP A 168 47.34 6.12 5.04
N GLY A 169 47.50 5.01 5.75
CA GLY A 169 48.79 4.32 5.93
C GLY A 169 49.80 5.02 6.81
N ILE A 170 49.58 6.27 7.24
CA ILE A 170 50.48 7.12 8.00
C ILE A 170 49.81 7.65 9.29
N PHE A 171 49.24 6.79 10.10
CA PHE A 171 48.78 7.08 11.47
C PHE A 171 47.49 7.87 11.68
N ASP A 172 46.70 8.22 10.67
CA ASP A 172 45.51 9.02 10.91
C ASP A 172 44.26 8.34 10.35
N ASN A 173 43.51 7.63 11.23
CA ASN A 173 42.21 7.05 10.91
C ASN A 173 41.16 8.16 10.92
N LYS A 174 40.72 8.63 9.77
CA LYS A 174 39.68 9.64 9.64
C LYS A 174 38.31 8.98 9.30
N ILE A 175 37.28 9.43 10.00
CA ILE A 175 35.90 9.08 9.61
C ILE A 175 35.49 10.09 8.55
N GLU A 176 35.22 9.57 7.37
CA GLU A 176 34.71 10.34 6.24
C GLU A 176 33.33 9.84 5.81
N PHE A 177 32.63 10.65 5.04
CA PHE A 177 31.33 10.27 4.48
C PHE A 177 31.30 10.50 2.97
N ILE A 178 30.63 9.61 2.28
CA ILE A 178 30.37 9.74 0.85
C ILE A 178 28.87 9.69 0.59
N ASN A 179 28.38 10.64 -0.21
CA ASN A 179 27.00 10.70 -0.62
C ASN A 179 26.87 10.15 -2.04
N ARG A 180 25.91 9.24 -2.22
CA ARG A 180 25.60 8.68 -3.54
C ARG A 180 24.11 8.77 -3.81
N THR A 181 23.76 9.29 -4.98
CA THR A 181 22.38 9.28 -5.48
C THR A 181 22.22 8.12 -6.46
N ARG A 182 21.16 7.36 -6.29
CA ARG A 182 20.89 6.20 -7.12
C ARG A 182 19.46 6.25 -7.66
N PHE A 183 19.32 5.93 -8.94
CA PHE A 183 18.04 5.66 -9.57
C PHE A 183 17.90 4.16 -9.79
N THR A 184 16.74 3.63 -9.47
CA THR A 184 16.35 2.25 -9.78
C THR A 184 15.08 2.24 -10.60
N TYR A 185 15.01 1.31 -11.52
CA TYR A 185 13.85 1.06 -12.38
C TYR A 185 13.50 -0.41 -12.29
N GLY A 186 12.23 -0.72 -12.19
CA GLY A 186 11.83 -2.10 -12.14
C GLY A 186 10.39 -2.35 -12.52
N ALA A 187 10.13 -3.61 -12.82
CA ALA A 187 8.78 -4.10 -13.02
C ALA A 187 8.14 -4.40 -11.66
N GLN A 188 6.83 -4.26 -11.60
CA GLN A 188 6.05 -4.47 -10.39
C GLN A 188 4.84 -5.35 -10.69
N GLY A 189 4.61 -6.35 -9.83
CA GLY A 189 3.37 -7.10 -9.76
C GLY A 189 2.55 -6.63 -8.56
N THR A 190 1.26 -6.39 -8.74
CA THR A 190 0.37 -5.89 -7.68
C THR A 190 -0.84 -6.80 -7.53
N ILE A 191 -1.19 -7.13 -6.30
CA ILE A 191 -2.47 -7.72 -5.93
C ILE A 191 -3.09 -6.88 -4.82
N GLY A 192 -4.41 -6.77 -4.81
CA GLY A 192 -5.08 -5.98 -3.79
C GLY A 192 -6.57 -6.21 -3.70
N ILE A 193 -7.12 -5.61 -2.69
CA ILE A 193 -8.56 -5.52 -2.46
C ILE A 193 -8.95 -4.07 -2.27
N GLU A 194 -10.14 -3.73 -2.73
CA GLU A 194 -10.72 -2.40 -2.60
C GLU A 194 -12.17 -2.52 -2.17
N TYR A 195 -12.53 -1.78 -1.15
CA TYR A 195 -13.89 -1.71 -0.62
C TYR A 195 -14.44 -0.30 -0.78
N SER A 196 -15.55 -0.18 -1.47
CA SER A 196 -16.23 1.08 -1.69
C SER A 196 -17.38 1.25 -0.71
N TYR A 197 -17.38 2.36 0.03
CA TYR A 197 -18.40 2.65 1.03
C TYR A 197 -19.61 3.34 0.40
N PHE A 198 -20.78 2.71 0.54
CA PHE A 198 -22.00 3.10 -0.18
C PHE A 198 -22.61 4.44 0.21
N SER A 199 -22.34 4.96 1.39
CA SER A 199 -22.89 6.24 1.84
C SER A 199 -22.01 7.45 1.54
N MET A 200 -20.74 7.21 1.20
CA MET A 200 -19.75 8.24 0.88
C MET A 200 -18.93 7.82 -0.35
N PRO A 201 -18.49 8.76 -1.18
CA PRO A 201 -17.64 8.47 -2.33
C PRO A 201 -16.20 8.17 -1.90
N ILE A 202 -16.04 7.25 -0.96
CA ILE A 202 -14.74 6.84 -0.40
C ILE A 202 -14.55 5.36 -0.65
N SER A 203 -13.37 5.02 -1.14
CA SER A 203 -12.88 3.68 -1.32
C SER A 203 -11.67 3.45 -0.40
N ALA A 204 -11.71 2.37 0.37
CA ALA A 204 -10.58 1.89 1.14
C ALA A 204 -9.90 0.75 0.39
N PHE A 205 -8.58 0.74 0.35
CA PHE A 205 -7.84 -0.29 -0.37
C PHE A 205 -6.66 -0.82 0.43
N MET A 206 -6.26 -2.04 0.10
CA MET A 206 -5.04 -2.68 0.57
C MET A 206 -4.36 -3.35 -0.62
N GLU A 207 -3.06 -3.10 -0.78
CA GLU A 207 -2.23 -3.60 -1.87
C GLU A 207 -1.01 -4.33 -1.33
N LEU A 208 -0.66 -5.44 -1.96
CA LEU A 208 0.62 -6.12 -1.82
C LEU A 208 1.29 -6.11 -3.18
N GLU A 209 2.55 -5.72 -3.20
CA GLU A 209 3.31 -5.48 -4.42
C GLU A 209 4.64 -6.22 -4.35
N MET A 210 5.06 -6.75 -5.48
CA MET A 210 6.37 -7.36 -5.66
C MET A 210 7.11 -6.58 -6.74
N TYR A 211 8.14 -5.86 -6.31
CA TYR A 211 9.04 -5.12 -7.18
C TYR A 211 10.24 -5.99 -7.56
N VAL A 212 10.67 -5.88 -8.82
CA VAL A 212 11.88 -6.52 -9.35
C VAL A 212 12.74 -5.46 -10.03
N ASP A 213 13.98 -5.27 -9.56
CA ASP A 213 14.93 -4.33 -10.19
C ASP A 213 15.44 -4.90 -11.52
N LEU A 214 15.34 -4.12 -12.59
CA LEU A 214 15.79 -4.51 -13.93
C LEU A 214 17.06 -3.78 -14.36
N LEU A 215 17.46 -2.72 -13.67
CA LEU A 215 18.54 -1.85 -14.12
C LEU A 215 19.84 -2.05 -13.38
N ARG A 216 19.79 -2.05 -12.03
CA ARG A 216 20.99 -1.97 -11.22
C ARG A 216 21.40 -3.31 -10.63
N ASP A 217 20.43 -4.07 -10.22
CA ASP A 217 20.63 -5.41 -9.65
C ASP A 217 19.58 -6.35 -10.23
N PRO A 218 19.76 -6.76 -11.50
CA PRO A 218 18.80 -7.62 -12.18
C PRO A 218 18.54 -8.90 -11.38
N GLY A 219 17.28 -9.09 -10.96
CA GLY A 219 16.87 -10.20 -10.13
C GLY A 219 16.70 -9.87 -8.65
N PHE A 220 17.09 -8.69 -8.20
CA PHE A 220 16.71 -8.22 -6.87
C PHE A 220 15.20 -8.01 -6.81
N TYR A 221 14.56 -8.63 -5.84
CA TYR A 221 13.12 -8.47 -5.61
C TYR A 221 12.83 -7.94 -4.22
N LYS A 222 11.74 -7.18 -4.12
CA LYS A 222 11.24 -6.61 -2.89
C LYS A 222 9.74 -6.79 -2.80
N ILE A 223 9.28 -7.21 -1.63
CA ILE A 223 7.87 -7.19 -1.28
C ILE A 223 7.58 -5.86 -0.57
N GLN A 224 6.56 -5.17 -1.03
CA GLN A 224 6.10 -3.91 -0.51
C GLN A 224 4.58 -3.84 -0.55
N GLY A 225 3.99 -2.72 -0.21
CA GLY A 225 2.56 -2.50 -0.28
C GLY A 225 2.08 -1.55 0.79
N GLY A 226 0.78 -1.40 0.87
CA GLY A 226 0.18 -0.47 1.80
C GLY A 226 -1.33 -0.54 1.84
N VAL A 227 -1.87 0.31 2.68
CA VAL A 227 -3.30 0.54 2.82
C VAL A 227 -3.60 2.01 2.54
N GLY A 228 -4.79 2.32 2.11
CA GLY A 228 -5.13 3.72 1.85
C GLY A 228 -6.60 3.97 1.65
N LEU A 229 -6.90 5.23 1.44
CA LEU A 229 -8.23 5.72 1.14
C LEU A 229 -8.18 6.58 -0.12
N ARG A 230 -9.21 6.45 -0.97
CA ARG A 230 -9.42 7.28 -2.17
C ARG A 230 -10.80 7.90 -2.13
N TYR A 231 -10.88 9.18 -2.47
CA TYR A 231 -12.13 9.83 -2.82
C TYR A 231 -12.39 9.57 -4.30
N VAL A 232 -13.56 9.03 -4.63
CA VAL A 232 -13.94 8.61 -5.99
C VAL A 232 -15.01 9.55 -6.54
N PHE A 233 -14.83 10.04 -7.76
CA PHE A 233 -15.74 10.99 -8.42
C PHE A 233 -15.81 10.76 -9.93
#